data_3ae2d14b2d57bc23795dbb704e384b65
#
_entry.id   3ae2d14b2d57bc23795dbb704e384b65
#
_cell.length_a   1.000
_cell.length_b   1.000
_cell.length_c   1.000
_cell.angle_alpha   90.00
_cell.angle_beta   90.00
_cell.angle_gamma   90.00
#
_symmetry.space_group_name_H-M   'P 1'
#
loop_
_entity.id
_entity.type
_entity.pdbx_description
1 polymer ?
#
loop_
_entity_poly.entity_id
_entity_poly.type
_entity_poly.pdbx_seq_one_letter_code
_entity_poly.pdbx_strand_id
1 'polypeptide(L)'
;ICRNCGLWVGLRYGKIGGKGVFMMKKLKILIANDDGIRSEGIARLAKAASEFGDVWVAAPEQQCSGMSVRLTIAGMPEMAVYRYDFPVPVQAAWSVDGTPADCVKVALHALLDFRPDVVLSGVNDGMNAGHDVCYSGTVGAATEAALNGIHTIAFSMGKASAVDVAEQNLPAMLEELLFAPLNPGELWNVNFPPCPAAECKGVQRGRFPEKHSFYENYYTCLREENGVQYLTPVPKVLTREETQEGSDIHAVLNGYISIGKVRCAAY
;
A
#
# COMPACT_ATOMS: atom_id res chain seq x y z
N ILE A 1 -34.45 10.90 -7.00
CA ILE A 1 -33.91 11.11 -8.37
C ILE A 1 -32.73 12.07 -8.21
N CYS A 2 -31.56 11.59 -8.02
CA CYS A 2 -30.32 12.39 -8.05
C CYS A 2 -29.48 11.88 -9.23
N ARG A 3 -29.53 12.62 -10.32
CA ARG A 3 -28.64 12.45 -11.48
C ARG A 3 -27.35 13.23 -11.19
N ASN A 4 -26.21 12.63 -11.51
CA ASN A 4 -24.84 13.15 -11.53
C ASN A 4 -23.97 12.84 -10.31
N CYS A 5 -23.46 11.60 -10.25
CA CYS A 5 -22.14 11.30 -9.67
C CYS A 5 -21.41 10.37 -10.64
N GLY A 6 -21.08 10.90 -11.80
CA GLY A 6 -20.20 10.26 -12.78
C GLY A 6 -18.93 11.07 -12.88
N LEU A 7 -18.00 10.91 -11.95
CA LEU A 7 -16.61 11.36 -12.17
C LEU A 7 -15.88 10.30 -13.01
N TRP A 8 -16.16 10.31 -14.29
CA TRP A 8 -15.22 9.80 -15.27
C TRP A 8 -14.02 10.77 -15.26
N VAL A 9 -12.85 10.31 -14.83
CA VAL A 9 -11.60 10.99 -15.16
C VAL A 9 -11.43 10.82 -16.67
N GLY A 10 -12.01 11.78 -17.40
CA GLY A 10 -12.07 11.76 -18.84
C GLY A 10 -10.69 11.93 -19.44
N LEU A 11 -10.28 10.99 -20.27
CA LEU A 11 -9.34 11.21 -21.35
C LEU A 11 -9.79 12.47 -22.11
N ARG A 12 -9.16 13.62 -21.85
CA ARG A 12 -9.40 14.82 -22.65
C ARG A 12 -8.64 14.68 -23.96
N TYR A 13 -9.34 14.28 -25.00
CA TYR A 13 -8.85 14.32 -26.36
C TYR A 13 -8.72 15.78 -26.82
N GLY A 14 -7.52 16.29 -26.90
CA GLY A 14 -7.22 17.57 -27.56
C GLY A 14 -6.76 17.31 -28.99
N LYS A 15 -7.57 17.65 -30.00
CA LYS A 15 -7.10 17.72 -31.38
C LYS A 15 -6.36 19.03 -31.60
N ILE A 16 -5.06 18.96 -31.81
CA ILE A 16 -4.28 20.08 -32.39
C ILE A 16 -3.60 19.54 -33.65
N GLY A 17 -4.06 20.05 -34.81
CA GLY A 17 -3.35 19.94 -36.10
C GLY A 17 -3.00 18.53 -36.57
N GLY A 18 -3.91 17.82 -37.21
CA GLY A 18 -3.65 16.79 -38.24
C GLY A 18 -2.84 15.54 -37.91
N LYS A 19 -2.10 15.47 -36.78
CA LYS A 19 -1.43 14.29 -36.24
C LYS A 19 -1.70 14.29 -34.75
N GLY A 20 -2.54 13.38 -34.27
CA GLY A 20 -2.93 13.29 -32.86
C GLY A 20 -1.71 12.90 -31.99
N VAL A 21 -1.10 13.87 -31.36
CA VAL A 21 -0.17 13.62 -30.26
C VAL A 21 -1.04 13.49 -29.00
N PHE A 22 -1.19 12.28 -28.51
CA PHE A 22 -1.85 12.01 -27.22
C PHE A 22 -0.90 12.46 -26.10
N MET A 23 -1.06 13.66 -25.58
CA MET A 23 -0.46 14.01 -24.30
C MET A 23 -1.31 13.39 -23.19
N MET A 24 -0.91 12.24 -22.69
CA MET A 24 -1.44 11.75 -21.42
C MET A 24 -1.08 12.76 -20.33
N LYS A 25 -2.08 13.26 -19.60
CA LYS A 25 -1.82 14.08 -18.40
C LYS A 25 -0.99 13.23 -17.44
N LYS A 26 0.20 13.67 -17.09
CA LYS A 26 1.00 13.04 -16.03
C LYS A 26 0.21 13.02 -14.73
N LEU A 27 0.10 11.86 -14.11
CA LEU A 27 -0.54 11.72 -12.79
C LEU A 27 0.31 12.41 -11.73
N LYS A 28 -0.34 12.95 -10.70
CA LYS A 28 0.28 13.39 -9.46
C LYS A 28 0.16 12.25 -8.45
N ILE A 29 1.28 11.60 -8.15
CA ILE A 29 1.34 10.37 -7.37
C ILE A 29 1.99 10.66 -6.02
N LEU A 30 1.26 10.43 -4.92
CA LEU A 30 1.84 10.42 -3.59
C LEU A 30 2.15 8.97 -3.19
N ILE A 31 3.35 8.74 -2.63
CA ILE A 31 3.78 7.43 -2.14
C ILE A 31 4.02 7.49 -0.63
N ALA A 32 3.52 6.48 0.09
CA ALA A 32 3.76 6.24 1.50
C ALA A 32 4.14 4.77 1.75
N ASN A 33 4.52 4.43 2.97
CA ASN A 33 4.74 3.05 3.43
C ASN A 33 4.73 2.99 4.96
N ASP A 34 5.00 1.81 5.54
CA ASP A 34 5.23 1.62 6.98
C ASP A 34 6.62 1.06 7.31
N ASP A 35 7.40 0.64 6.32
CA ASP A 35 8.79 0.22 6.50
C ASP A 35 9.78 1.40 6.68
N GLY A 36 9.29 2.63 6.50
CA GLY A 36 10.05 3.86 6.63
C GLY A 36 10.66 4.39 5.33
N ILE A 37 11.04 5.67 5.36
CA ILE A 37 11.52 6.43 4.19
C ILE A 37 12.78 5.83 3.54
N ARG A 38 13.58 5.09 4.31
CA ARG A 38 14.84 4.48 3.86
C ARG A 38 14.68 3.07 3.29
N SER A 39 13.47 2.51 3.30
CA SER A 39 13.25 1.14 2.83
C SER A 39 13.46 1.03 1.31
N GLU A 40 13.95 -0.12 0.88
CA GLU A 40 14.10 -0.37 -0.56
C GLU A 40 12.74 -0.52 -1.27
N GLY A 41 11.72 -1.01 -0.56
CA GLY A 41 10.37 -1.20 -1.11
C GLY A 41 9.76 0.10 -1.62
N ILE A 42 9.86 1.21 -0.85
CA ILE A 42 9.33 2.50 -1.28
C ILE A 42 10.12 3.08 -2.46
N ALA A 43 11.44 2.84 -2.52
CA ALA A 43 12.26 3.28 -3.63
C ALA A 43 11.91 2.52 -4.93
N ARG A 44 11.67 1.20 -4.85
CA ARG A 44 11.19 0.39 -5.97
C ARG A 44 9.83 0.88 -6.49
N LEU A 45 8.91 1.15 -5.58
CA LEU A 45 7.57 1.65 -5.94
C LEU A 45 7.67 3.03 -6.60
N ALA A 46 8.47 3.94 -6.05
CA ALA A 46 8.69 5.26 -6.62
C ALA A 46 9.31 5.21 -8.02
N LYS A 47 10.30 4.33 -8.23
CA LYS A 47 10.91 4.09 -9.54
C LYS A 47 9.87 3.61 -10.57
N ALA A 48 9.06 2.63 -10.22
CA ALA A 48 8.02 2.12 -11.12
C ALA A 48 6.93 3.18 -11.40
N ALA A 49 6.49 3.91 -10.37
CA ALA A 49 5.46 4.93 -10.47
C ALA A 49 5.90 6.14 -11.32
N SER A 50 7.19 6.45 -11.37
CA SER A 50 7.72 7.58 -12.14
C SER A 50 7.49 7.46 -13.67
N GLU A 51 7.22 6.27 -14.16
CA GLU A 51 6.84 6.04 -15.56
C GLU A 51 5.41 6.54 -15.87
N PHE A 52 4.56 6.67 -14.85
CA PHE A 52 3.15 7.04 -14.98
C PHE A 52 2.86 8.49 -14.59
N GLY A 53 3.74 9.14 -13.83
CA GLY A 53 3.47 10.49 -13.36
C GLY A 53 4.61 11.15 -12.60
N ASP A 54 4.30 12.31 -12.06
CA ASP A 54 5.17 13.02 -11.15
C ASP A 54 4.96 12.46 -9.73
N VAL A 55 6.05 12.13 -9.03
CA VAL A 55 6.03 11.39 -7.77
C VAL A 55 6.46 12.28 -6.61
N TRP A 56 5.71 12.23 -5.52
CA TRP A 56 6.05 12.75 -4.19
C TRP A 56 6.06 11.62 -3.18
N VAL A 57 6.92 11.71 -2.17
CA VAL A 57 7.05 10.67 -1.15
C VAL A 57 6.89 11.28 0.23
N ALA A 58 6.04 10.68 1.07
CA ALA A 58 5.95 11.00 2.50
C ALA A 58 5.86 9.68 3.28
N ALA A 59 6.86 9.39 4.10
CA ALA A 59 6.97 8.13 4.79
C ALA A 59 7.51 8.31 6.21
N PRO A 60 7.23 7.35 7.12
CA PRO A 60 7.74 7.41 8.48
C PRO A 60 9.26 7.44 8.53
N GLU A 61 9.81 8.13 9.52
CA GLU A 61 11.25 8.12 9.78
C GLU A 61 11.76 6.71 10.13
N GLN A 62 10.96 5.96 10.88
CA GLN A 62 11.25 4.61 11.36
C GLN A 62 10.17 3.63 10.92
N GLN A 63 10.47 2.33 11.02
CA GLN A 63 9.51 1.28 10.75
C GLN A 63 8.32 1.34 11.71
N CYS A 64 7.11 1.25 11.16
CA CYS A 64 5.82 1.37 11.85
C CYS A 64 4.92 0.16 11.61
N SER A 65 5.47 -1.05 11.65
CA SER A 65 4.70 -2.30 11.46
C SER A 65 3.62 -2.47 12.52
N GLY A 66 2.45 -2.95 12.13
CA GLY A 66 1.33 -3.21 13.05
C GLY A 66 0.63 -1.96 13.58
N MET A 67 0.82 -0.79 12.97
CA MET A 67 0.25 0.47 13.43
C MET A 67 -1.19 0.72 12.93
N SER A 68 -1.70 -0.10 12.00
CA SER A 68 -3.05 0.11 11.45
C SER A 68 -3.24 1.53 10.90
N VAL A 69 -4.41 2.13 11.13
CA VAL A 69 -4.76 3.53 10.76
C VAL A 69 -4.55 4.48 11.94
N ARG A 70 -3.56 4.24 12.79
CA ARG A 70 -3.27 5.11 13.92
C ARG A 70 -2.90 6.52 13.44
N LEU A 71 -3.47 7.53 14.11
CA LEU A 71 -3.18 8.95 13.88
C LEU A 71 -2.62 9.61 15.14
N THR A 72 -1.77 10.60 14.95
CA THR A 72 -1.37 11.57 15.95
C THR A 72 -2.46 12.65 16.04
N ILE A 73 -3.03 12.84 17.23
CA ILE A 73 -4.14 13.76 17.48
C ILE A 73 -3.73 14.91 18.40
N ALA A 74 -4.58 15.93 18.51
CA ALA A 74 -4.34 17.07 19.39
C ALA A 74 -4.08 16.62 20.84
N GLY A 75 -3.05 17.20 21.46
CA GLY A 75 -2.59 16.82 22.80
C GLY A 75 -1.52 15.73 22.84
N MET A 76 -1.19 15.11 21.70
CA MET A 76 -0.02 14.26 21.54
C MET A 76 1.25 15.10 21.20
N PRO A 77 2.46 14.53 21.30
CA PRO A 77 3.68 15.23 20.87
C PRO A 77 3.60 15.74 19.43
N GLU A 78 4.29 16.83 19.15
CA GLU A 78 4.42 17.39 17.81
C GLU A 78 5.14 16.38 16.89
N MET A 79 4.73 16.37 15.61
CA MET A 79 5.39 15.57 14.58
C MET A 79 6.44 16.42 13.87
N ALA A 80 7.67 15.94 13.80
CA ALA A 80 8.71 16.54 13.00
C ALA A 80 8.63 16.06 11.55
N VAL A 81 8.83 16.96 10.60
CA VAL A 81 8.85 16.66 9.17
C VAL A 81 10.13 17.20 8.56
N TYR A 82 10.90 16.31 7.94
CA TYR A 82 12.20 16.65 7.34
C TYR A 82 12.17 16.43 5.84
N ARG A 83 12.77 17.35 5.06
CA ARG A 83 13.10 17.06 3.67
C ARG A 83 14.09 15.90 3.61
N TYR A 84 13.86 14.99 2.69
CA TYR A 84 14.69 13.79 2.53
C TYR A 84 15.26 13.74 1.11
N ASP A 85 16.56 13.47 1.01
CA ASP A 85 17.23 13.22 -0.28
C ASP A 85 16.96 11.79 -0.71
N PHE A 86 15.98 11.63 -1.60
CA PHE A 86 15.46 10.32 -1.95
C PHE A 86 16.31 9.66 -3.05
N PRO A 87 16.59 8.33 -2.95
CA PRO A 87 17.56 7.65 -3.80
C PRO A 87 17.16 7.53 -5.27
N VAL A 88 15.91 7.82 -5.62
CA VAL A 88 15.44 7.89 -7.01
C VAL A 88 14.81 9.25 -7.28
N PRO A 89 14.82 9.74 -8.55
CA PRO A 89 14.26 11.04 -8.87
C PRO A 89 12.77 11.14 -8.53
N VAL A 90 12.43 12.10 -7.66
CA VAL A 90 11.05 12.45 -7.29
C VAL A 90 10.93 13.97 -7.18
N GLN A 91 9.71 14.51 -7.19
CA GLN A 91 9.47 15.95 -7.07
C GLN A 91 9.84 16.48 -5.67
N ALA A 92 9.49 15.69 -4.64
CA ALA A 92 9.90 15.94 -3.27
C ALA A 92 9.74 14.67 -2.42
N ALA A 93 10.52 14.55 -1.35
CA ALA A 93 10.37 13.52 -0.35
C ALA A 93 10.47 14.09 1.06
N TRP A 94 9.70 13.51 1.97
CA TRP A 94 9.65 13.88 3.38
C TRP A 94 9.72 12.67 4.29
N SER A 95 10.58 12.75 5.29
CA SER A 95 10.60 11.87 6.45
C SER A 95 9.71 12.49 7.53
N VAL A 96 8.78 11.73 8.06
CA VAL A 96 7.80 12.19 9.05
C VAL A 96 7.99 11.39 10.34
N ASP A 97 8.16 12.08 11.47
CA ASP A 97 8.12 11.45 12.79
C ASP A 97 6.66 11.20 13.20
N GLY A 98 6.05 10.24 12.53
CA GLY A 98 4.64 9.90 12.66
C GLY A 98 4.33 8.53 12.08
N THR A 99 3.06 8.15 12.12
CA THR A 99 2.58 6.89 11.57
C THR A 99 2.43 6.94 10.04
N PRO A 100 2.25 5.79 9.36
CA PRO A 100 1.96 5.76 7.92
C PRO A 100 0.72 6.59 7.52
N ALA A 101 -0.35 6.54 8.32
CA ALA A 101 -1.54 7.35 8.10
C ALA A 101 -1.27 8.84 8.32
N ASP A 102 -0.45 9.20 9.33
CA ASP A 102 0.00 10.58 9.53
C ASP A 102 0.76 11.10 8.31
N CYS A 103 1.63 10.28 7.72
CA CYS A 103 2.40 10.68 6.52
C CYS A 103 1.49 11.10 5.36
N VAL A 104 0.45 10.31 5.09
CA VAL A 104 -0.55 10.64 4.06
C VAL A 104 -1.31 11.90 4.46
N LYS A 105 -1.80 11.97 5.69
CA LYS A 105 -2.59 13.10 6.17
C LYS A 105 -1.82 14.40 6.15
N VAL A 106 -0.58 14.41 6.66
CA VAL A 106 0.32 15.57 6.63
C VAL A 106 0.65 15.98 5.20
N ALA A 107 0.91 15.01 4.31
CA ALA A 107 1.16 15.31 2.91
C ALA A 107 -0.04 16.02 2.26
N LEU A 108 -1.26 15.54 2.49
CA LEU A 108 -2.49 16.09 1.90
C LEU A 108 -2.85 17.49 2.43
N HIS A 109 -2.52 17.78 3.69
CA HIS A 109 -3.00 18.99 4.36
C HIS A 109 -1.94 20.06 4.63
N ALA A 110 -0.64 19.70 4.58
CA ALA A 110 0.44 20.60 4.95
C ALA A 110 1.61 20.67 3.97
N LEU A 111 1.87 19.61 3.17
CA LEU A 111 3.08 19.56 2.35
C LEU A 111 2.81 19.76 0.86
N LEU A 112 1.64 19.34 0.39
CA LEU A 112 1.23 19.47 -1.01
C LEU A 112 0.27 20.66 -1.15
N ASP A 113 0.46 21.47 -2.19
CA ASP A 113 -0.45 22.56 -2.60
C ASP A 113 -1.51 22.10 -3.61
N PHE A 114 -1.60 20.80 -3.82
CA PHE A 114 -2.54 20.15 -4.74
C PHE A 114 -3.07 18.83 -4.14
N ARG A 115 -4.17 18.33 -4.71
CA ARG A 115 -4.68 16.99 -4.43
C ARG A 115 -4.01 15.97 -5.35
N PRO A 116 -3.39 14.89 -4.83
CA PRO A 116 -2.88 13.78 -5.66
C PRO A 116 -4.01 13.12 -6.45
N ASP A 117 -3.71 12.66 -7.67
CA ASP A 117 -4.62 11.84 -8.48
C ASP A 117 -4.70 10.42 -7.89
N VAL A 118 -3.59 9.93 -7.28
CA VAL A 118 -3.49 8.61 -6.68
C VAL A 118 -2.52 8.60 -5.49
N VAL A 119 -2.80 7.74 -4.52
CA VAL A 119 -1.86 7.39 -3.45
C VAL A 119 -1.47 5.92 -3.59
N LEU A 120 -0.17 5.64 -3.58
CA LEU A 120 0.39 4.30 -3.55
C LEU A 120 1.04 4.06 -2.18
N SER A 121 0.82 2.88 -1.60
CA SER A 121 1.44 2.53 -0.33
C SER A 121 2.23 1.24 -0.44
N GLY A 122 3.49 1.24 0.00
CA GLY A 122 4.39 0.08 -0.03
C GLY A 122 5.69 0.34 -0.82
N VAL A 123 6.35 -0.67 -1.42
CA VAL A 123 6.05 -2.10 -1.31
C VAL A 123 6.49 -2.61 0.06
N ASN A 124 5.57 -3.15 0.82
CA ASN A 124 5.81 -3.67 2.17
C ASN A 124 6.64 -4.96 2.13
N ASP A 125 7.63 -5.09 3.03
CA ASP A 125 8.35 -6.36 3.26
C ASP A 125 7.58 -7.23 4.26
N GLY A 126 6.56 -7.87 3.79
CA GLY A 126 5.63 -8.73 4.52
C GLY A 126 4.26 -8.74 3.83
N MET A 127 3.53 -9.84 3.95
CA MET A 127 2.19 -9.97 3.38
C MET A 127 1.19 -9.16 4.18
N ASN A 128 0.27 -8.50 3.48
CA ASN A 128 -0.90 -7.84 4.07
C ASN A 128 -2.16 -8.49 3.47
N ALA A 129 -2.48 -9.68 3.95
CA ALA A 129 -3.55 -10.53 3.45
C ALA A 129 -4.39 -11.08 4.61
N GLY A 130 -5.64 -11.44 4.34
CA GLY A 130 -6.56 -11.88 5.37
C GLY A 130 -6.79 -10.81 6.44
N HIS A 131 -6.86 -11.23 7.71
CA HIS A 131 -7.05 -10.30 8.83
C HIS A 131 -5.86 -9.34 9.06
N ASP A 132 -4.64 -9.66 8.55
CA ASP A 132 -3.48 -8.78 8.71
C ASP A 132 -3.66 -7.42 8.03
N VAL A 133 -4.57 -7.33 7.06
CA VAL A 133 -5.04 -6.07 6.47
C VAL A 133 -5.46 -5.06 7.55
N CYS A 134 -6.10 -5.51 8.63
CA CYS A 134 -6.59 -4.64 9.70
C CYS A 134 -5.47 -4.06 10.58
N TYR A 135 -4.33 -4.73 10.65
CA TYR A 135 -3.19 -4.32 11.48
C TYR A 135 -2.10 -3.60 10.71
N SER A 136 -2.10 -3.73 9.39
CA SER A 136 -1.07 -3.20 8.50
C SER A 136 -1.00 -1.67 8.50
N GLY A 137 0.20 -1.12 8.68
CA GLY A 137 0.46 0.30 8.46
C GLY A 137 0.44 0.70 6.99
N THR A 138 0.90 -0.19 6.08
CA THR A 138 0.81 -0.01 4.63
C THR A 138 -0.64 0.14 4.17
N VAL A 139 -1.52 -0.77 4.62
CA VAL A 139 -2.97 -0.66 4.34
C VAL A 139 -3.58 0.53 5.07
N GLY A 140 -3.06 0.88 6.26
CA GLY A 140 -3.46 2.05 7.02
C GLY A 140 -3.23 3.38 6.28
N ALA A 141 -2.06 3.55 5.65
CA ALA A 141 -1.77 4.70 4.80
C ALA A 141 -2.71 4.76 3.58
N ALA A 142 -2.93 3.62 2.92
CA ALA A 142 -3.87 3.53 1.81
C ALA A 142 -5.32 3.82 2.26
N THR A 143 -5.71 3.37 3.46
CA THR A 143 -7.02 3.66 4.06
C THR A 143 -7.21 5.14 4.31
N GLU A 144 -6.22 5.86 4.86
CA GLU A 144 -6.30 7.31 5.04
C GLU A 144 -6.54 8.03 3.71
N ALA A 145 -5.87 7.61 2.64
CA ALA A 145 -6.10 8.14 1.30
C ALA A 145 -7.52 7.84 0.77
N ALA A 146 -8.01 6.61 0.96
CA ALA A 146 -9.35 6.21 0.55
C ALA A 146 -10.44 6.97 1.31
N LEU A 147 -10.26 7.24 2.62
CA LEU A 147 -11.14 8.08 3.43
C LEU A 147 -11.21 9.52 2.91
N ASN A 148 -10.14 10.01 2.30
CA ASN A 148 -10.11 11.30 1.62
C ASN A 148 -10.62 11.22 0.16
N GLY A 149 -11.18 10.08 -0.27
CA GLY A 149 -11.74 9.88 -1.60
C GLY A 149 -10.69 9.91 -2.72
N ILE A 150 -9.44 9.54 -2.44
CA ILE A 150 -8.35 9.45 -3.41
C ILE A 150 -8.24 7.99 -3.86
N HIS A 151 -8.03 7.79 -5.17
CA HIS A 151 -7.73 6.46 -5.71
C HIS A 151 -6.45 5.90 -5.06
N THR A 152 -6.47 4.66 -4.59
CA THR A 152 -5.34 4.16 -3.80
C THR A 152 -5.08 2.67 -3.99
N ILE A 153 -3.80 2.30 -3.93
CA ILE A 153 -3.31 0.93 -4.09
C ILE A 153 -2.28 0.64 -3.01
N ALA A 154 -2.47 -0.45 -2.27
CA ALA A 154 -1.49 -1.00 -1.35
C ALA A 154 -0.75 -2.17 -1.99
N PHE A 155 0.58 -2.19 -1.89
CA PHE A 155 1.45 -3.23 -2.41
C PHE A 155 2.25 -3.88 -1.29
N SER A 156 2.25 -5.22 -1.26
CA SER A 156 2.97 -6.01 -0.27
C SER A 156 3.63 -7.22 -0.93
N MET A 157 4.74 -7.68 -0.39
CA MET A 157 5.44 -8.85 -0.91
C MET A 157 5.82 -9.81 0.22
N GLY A 158 5.94 -11.09 -0.11
CA GLY A 158 6.29 -12.15 0.85
C GLY A 158 7.79 -12.26 1.08
N LYS A 159 8.42 -11.32 1.81
CA LYS A 159 9.85 -11.29 2.14
C LYS A 159 10.78 -11.16 0.91
N ALA A 160 12.09 -11.19 1.17
CA ALA A 160 13.13 -11.00 0.15
C ALA A 160 13.02 -11.94 -1.07
N SER A 161 12.43 -13.12 -0.94
CA SER A 161 12.22 -14.06 -2.06
C SER A 161 11.24 -13.56 -3.12
N ALA A 162 10.39 -12.57 -2.79
CA ALA A 162 9.39 -12.00 -3.69
C ALA A 162 9.85 -10.70 -4.39
N VAL A 163 11.08 -10.23 -4.14
CA VAL A 163 11.58 -8.96 -4.71
C VAL A 163 11.52 -8.99 -6.24
N ASP A 164 12.06 -10.05 -6.86
CA ASP A 164 12.07 -10.17 -8.32
C ASP A 164 10.65 -10.27 -8.90
N VAL A 165 9.73 -10.94 -8.19
CA VAL A 165 8.31 -10.99 -8.59
C VAL A 165 7.71 -9.60 -8.58
N ALA A 166 7.95 -8.83 -7.51
CA ALA A 166 7.44 -7.47 -7.39
C ALA A 166 8.03 -6.56 -8.47
N GLU A 167 9.36 -6.54 -8.65
CA GLU A 167 10.03 -5.68 -9.64
C GLU A 167 9.56 -5.96 -11.07
N GLN A 168 9.39 -7.23 -11.43
CA GLN A 168 8.96 -7.61 -12.79
C GLN A 168 7.49 -7.30 -13.06
N ASN A 169 6.64 -7.26 -12.03
CA ASN A 169 5.19 -7.13 -12.21
C ASN A 169 4.62 -5.77 -11.77
N LEU A 170 5.34 -4.97 -10.98
CA LEU A 170 4.88 -3.63 -10.56
C LEU A 170 4.41 -2.74 -11.72
N PRO A 171 5.14 -2.60 -12.84
CA PRO A 171 4.69 -1.76 -13.95
C PRO A 171 3.33 -2.22 -14.51
N ALA A 172 3.15 -3.52 -14.73
CA ALA A 172 1.90 -4.07 -15.25
C ALA A 172 0.74 -3.91 -14.24
N MET A 173 1.00 -4.06 -12.93
CA MET A 173 0.01 -3.83 -11.88
C MET A 173 -0.40 -2.35 -11.82
N LEU A 174 0.54 -1.44 -11.95
CA LEU A 174 0.27 0.00 -12.00
C LEU A 174 -0.55 0.35 -13.26
N GLU A 175 -0.15 -0.13 -14.44
CA GLU A 175 -0.90 0.09 -15.68
C GLU A 175 -2.36 -0.36 -15.57
N GLU A 176 -2.60 -1.53 -14.97
CA GLU A 176 -3.94 -2.09 -14.78
C GLU A 176 -4.75 -1.32 -13.73
N LEU A 177 -4.16 -1.02 -12.57
CA LEU A 177 -4.91 -0.60 -11.38
C LEU A 177 -5.02 0.90 -11.19
N LEU A 178 -4.14 1.72 -11.78
CA LEU A 178 -4.21 3.19 -11.66
C LEU A 178 -5.53 3.78 -12.14
N PHE A 179 -6.21 3.11 -13.07
CA PHE A 179 -7.47 3.56 -13.65
C PHE A 179 -8.63 2.61 -13.40
N ALA A 180 -8.39 1.48 -12.70
CA ALA A 180 -9.42 0.51 -12.40
C ALA A 180 -10.40 1.06 -11.33
N PRO A 181 -11.72 0.89 -11.50
CA PRO A 181 -12.71 1.55 -10.67
C PRO A 181 -12.69 1.04 -9.22
N LEU A 182 -12.79 1.99 -8.28
CA LEU A 182 -13.03 1.77 -6.87
C LEU A 182 -14.33 2.45 -6.44
N ASN A 183 -15.11 1.81 -5.57
CA ASN A 183 -16.22 2.47 -4.89
C ASN A 183 -15.67 3.36 -3.75
N PRO A 184 -16.45 4.29 -3.22
CA PRO A 184 -16.05 5.09 -2.06
C PRO A 184 -15.59 4.19 -0.89
N GLY A 185 -14.43 4.52 -0.32
CA GLY A 185 -13.83 3.77 0.77
C GLY A 185 -13.17 2.44 0.38
N GLU A 186 -13.15 2.05 -0.89
CA GLU A 186 -12.37 0.91 -1.37
C GLU A 186 -10.93 1.31 -1.71
N LEU A 187 -10.04 0.34 -1.58
CA LEU A 187 -8.66 0.39 -2.04
C LEU A 187 -8.29 -0.93 -2.72
N TRP A 188 -7.37 -0.87 -3.67
CA TRP A 188 -6.74 -2.07 -4.22
C TRP A 188 -5.67 -2.59 -3.25
N ASN A 189 -5.69 -3.90 -2.98
CA ASN A 189 -4.68 -4.60 -2.19
C ASN A 189 -4.01 -5.66 -3.06
N VAL A 190 -2.70 -5.50 -3.27
CA VAL A 190 -1.88 -6.37 -4.11
C VAL A 190 -0.83 -7.05 -3.25
N ASN A 191 -0.79 -8.39 -3.30
CA ASN A 191 0.21 -9.17 -2.59
C ASN A 191 1.00 -10.04 -3.58
N PHE A 192 2.32 -9.86 -3.62
CA PHE A 192 3.23 -10.68 -4.41
C PHE A 192 3.61 -11.94 -3.63
N PRO A 193 3.54 -13.15 -4.24
CA PRO A 193 3.74 -14.41 -3.54
C PRO A 193 5.19 -14.58 -3.04
N PRO A 194 5.41 -15.30 -1.91
CA PRO A 194 6.74 -15.54 -1.35
C PRO A 194 7.50 -16.64 -2.11
N CYS A 195 7.71 -16.45 -3.41
CA CYS A 195 8.42 -17.40 -4.27
C CYS A 195 9.35 -16.66 -5.24
N PRO A 196 10.36 -17.34 -5.81
CA PRO A 196 11.15 -16.80 -6.91
C PRO A 196 10.29 -16.46 -8.14
N ALA A 197 10.73 -15.51 -8.95
CA ALA A 197 9.98 -15.07 -10.15
C ALA A 197 9.69 -16.22 -11.13
N ALA A 198 10.60 -17.17 -11.27
CA ALA A 198 10.42 -18.36 -12.12
C ALA A 198 9.30 -19.31 -11.64
N GLU A 199 8.91 -19.23 -10.37
CA GLU A 199 7.84 -20.05 -9.77
C GLU A 199 6.52 -19.31 -9.68
N CYS A 200 6.50 -18.00 -9.98
CA CYS A 200 5.28 -17.20 -9.99
C CYS A 200 4.37 -17.65 -11.15
N LYS A 201 3.16 -18.06 -10.80
CA LYS A 201 2.20 -18.62 -11.75
C LYS A 201 1.28 -17.59 -12.41
N GLY A 202 1.56 -16.29 -12.20
CA GLY A 202 0.78 -15.20 -12.75
C GLY A 202 -0.15 -14.55 -11.71
N VAL A 203 -1.26 -13.98 -12.16
CA VAL A 203 -2.12 -13.09 -11.36
C VAL A 203 -3.51 -13.69 -11.16
N GLN A 204 -4.00 -13.68 -9.93
CA GLN A 204 -5.39 -13.97 -9.58
C GLN A 204 -6.10 -12.70 -9.08
N ARG A 205 -7.20 -12.36 -9.74
CA ARG A 205 -8.00 -11.16 -9.47
C ARG A 205 -9.27 -11.47 -8.70
N GLY A 206 -9.88 -10.43 -8.10
CA GLY A 206 -11.13 -10.57 -7.36
C GLY A 206 -10.97 -11.39 -6.09
N ARG A 207 -9.77 -11.37 -5.50
CA ARG A 207 -9.50 -12.07 -4.24
C ARG A 207 -10.13 -11.31 -3.09
N PHE A 208 -10.74 -12.05 -2.17
CA PHE A 208 -11.27 -11.49 -0.92
C PHE A 208 -10.30 -11.78 0.23
N PRO A 209 -10.27 -10.94 1.28
CA PRO A 209 -9.45 -11.20 2.47
C PRO A 209 -9.84 -12.53 3.13
N GLU A 210 -8.86 -13.38 3.42
CA GLU A 210 -9.05 -14.61 4.19
C GLU A 210 -9.62 -14.33 5.59
N LYS A 211 -10.37 -15.25 6.15
CA LYS A 211 -10.95 -15.15 7.50
C LYS A 211 -9.96 -15.38 8.64
N HIS A 212 -8.70 -15.50 8.32
CA HIS A 212 -7.59 -15.72 9.24
C HIS A 212 -6.46 -14.74 8.89
N SER A 213 -5.55 -14.52 9.84
CA SER A 213 -4.29 -13.82 9.57
C SER A 213 -3.33 -14.73 8.80
N PHE A 214 -2.52 -14.15 7.90
CA PHE A 214 -1.39 -14.87 7.32
C PHE A 214 -0.35 -15.20 8.39
N TYR A 215 -0.15 -14.27 9.35
CA TYR A 215 0.72 -14.42 10.51
C TYR A 215 -0.14 -14.54 11.77
N GLU A 216 -0.68 -15.73 12.04
CA GLU A 216 -1.31 -15.96 13.35
C GLU A 216 -0.26 -15.86 14.46
N ASN A 217 -0.51 -15.00 15.44
CA ASN A 217 0.39 -14.82 16.56
C ASN A 217 -0.12 -15.58 17.80
N TYR A 218 0.69 -16.50 18.26
CA TYR A 218 0.58 -17.07 19.60
C TYR A 218 1.61 -16.39 20.52
N TYR A 219 1.39 -16.47 21.80
CA TYR A 219 2.32 -15.88 22.76
C TYR A 219 2.97 -16.96 23.58
N THR A 220 4.28 -16.89 23.75
CA THR A 220 5.04 -17.73 24.69
C THR A 220 5.71 -16.87 25.74
N CYS A 221 5.79 -17.42 26.98
CA CYS A 221 6.50 -16.77 28.05
C CYS A 221 8.01 -17.01 27.88
N LEU A 222 8.78 -15.94 27.72
CA LEU A 222 10.24 -15.99 27.65
C LEU A 222 10.87 -16.13 29.04
N ARG A 223 10.31 -15.44 30.03
CA ARG A 223 10.74 -15.46 31.43
C ARG A 223 9.66 -14.92 32.35
N GLU A 224 9.75 -15.27 33.60
CA GLU A 224 8.94 -14.69 34.67
C GLU A 224 9.86 -14.16 35.77
N GLU A 225 9.66 -12.92 36.17
CA GLU A 225 10.49 -12.24 37.20
C GLU A 225 9.57 -11.40 38.09
N ASN A 226 9.65 -11.61 39.41
CA ASN A 226 8.86 -10.86 40.42
C ASN A 226 7.36 -10.84 40.14
N GLY A 227 6.78 -11.95 39.66
CA GLY A 227 5.38 -12.08 39.30
C GLY A 227 4.99 -11.38 37.99
N VAL A 228 5.97 -10.91 37.20
CA VAL A 228 5.76 -10.32 35.86
C VAL A 228 6.17 -11.33 34.81
N GLN A 229 5.26 -11.67 33.91
CA GLN A 229 5.52 -12.51 32.74
C GLN A 229 5.92 -11.65 31.55
N TYR A 230 7.01 -12.03 30.89
CA TYR A 230 7.50 -11.41 29.68
C TYR A 230 7.17 -12.30 28.48
N LEU A 231 6.15 -11.89 27.71
CA LEU A 231 5.62 -12.65 26.60
C LEU A 231 6.21 -12.16 25.28
N THR A 232 6.44 -13.06 24.33
CA THR A 232 6.80 -12.73 22.95
C THR A 232 5.78 -13.38 21.99
N PRO A 233 5.40 -12.70 20.89
CA PRO A 233 4.61 -13.32 19.84
C PRO A 233 5.43 -14.37 19.10
N VAL A 234 4.80 -15.49 18.78
CA VAL A 234 5.36 -16.56 17.95
C VAL A 234 4.44 -16.69 16.73
N PRO A 235 4.90 -16.33 15.52
CA PRO A 235 4.06 -16.41 14.33
C PRO A 235 3.88 -17.87 13.90
N LYS A 236 2.65 -18.23 13.57
CA LYS A 236 2.30 -19.43 12.81
C LYS A 236 1.78 -18.98 11.45
N VAL A 237 2.46 -19.38 10.39
CA VAL A 237 2.00 -19.13 9.02
C VAL A 237 0.98 -20.20 8.66
N LEU A 238 -0.16 -19.79 8.07
CA LEU A 238 -1.18 -20.69 7.54
C LEU A 238 -0.61 -21.60 6.43
N THR A 239 -1.08 -22.82 6.39
CA THR A 239 -0.83 -23.74 5.26
C THR A 239 -1.89 -23.55 4.16
N ARG A 240 -1.63 -24.09 2.97
CA ARG A 240 -2.59 -24.01 1.84
C ARG A 240 -3.93 -24.65 2.17
N GLU A 241 -3.89 -25.76 2.89
CA GLU A 241 -5.05 -26.57 3.28
C GLU A 241 -5.94 -25.87 4.30
N GLU A 242 -5.38 -24.92 5.05
CA GLU A 242 -6.10 -24.12 6.05
C GLU A 242 -6.78 -22.89 5.44
N THR A 243 -6.58 -22.60 4.14
CA THR A 243 -7.09 -21.41 3.46
C THR A 243 -8.30 -21.67 2.59
N GLN A 244 -9.19 -20.70 2.48
CA GLN A 244 -10.38 -20.78 1.62
C GLN A 244 -10.02 -20.50 0.17
N GLU A 245 -10.47 -21.37 -0.75
CA GLU A 245 -10.34 -21.11 -2.19
C GLU A 245 -10.99 -19.76 -2.56
N GLY A 246 -10.27 -18.97 -3.34
CA GLY A 246 -10.72 -17.63 -3.73
C GLY A 246 -10.21 -16.51 -2.83
N SER A 247 -9.64 -16.83 -1.66
CA SER A 247 -9.03 -15.84 -0.79
C SER A 247 -7.66 -15.33 -1.30
N ASP A 248 -7.23 -14.20 -0.75
CA ASP A 248 -5.92 -13.60 -1.02
C ASP A 248 -4.77 -14.47 -0.51
N ILE A 249 -4.87 -15.01 0.71
CA ILE A 249 -3.85 -15.93 1.28
C ILE A 249 -3.75 -17.20 0.45
N HIS A 250 -4.89 -17.80 0.04
CA HIS A 250 -4.89 -18.98 -0.81
C HIS A 250 -4.14 -18.72 -2.13
N ALA A 251 -4.36 -17.56 -2.77
CA ALA A 251 -3.69 -17.20 -4.00
C ALA A 251 -2.16 -17.13 -3.83
N VAL A 252 -1.67 -16.41 -2.81
CA VAL A 252 -0.23 -16.22 -2.61
C VAL A 252 0.48 -17.50 -2.19
N LEU A 253 -0.13 -18.33 -1.35
CA LEU A 253 0.42 -19.63 -0.96
C LEU A 253 0.48 -20.61 -2.14
N ASN A 254 -0.33 -20.42 -3.16
CA ASN A 254 -0.28 -21.19 -4.41
C ASN A 254 0.65 -20.59 -5.47
N GLY A 255 1.39 -19.52 -5.16
CA GLY A 255 2.38 -18.89 -6.05
C GLY A 255 1.77 -17.92 -7.05
N TYR A 256 0.61 -17.32 -6.76
CA TYR A 256 -0.03 -16.31 -7.60
C TYR A 256 0.07 -14.93 -6.94
N ILE A 257 0.22 -13.88 -7.75
CA ILE A 257 -0.01 -12.52 -7.32
C ILE A 257 -1.50 -12.37 -7.02
N SER A 258 -1.83 -11.93 -5.83
CA SER A 258 -3.21 -11.69 -5.39
C SER A 258 -3.60 -10.24 -5.64
N ILE A 259 -4.72 -10.00 -6.33
CA ILE A 259 -5.34 -8.69 -6.46
C ILE A 259 -6.76 -8.76 -5.91
N GLY A 260 -7.02 -7.97 -4.89
CA GLY A 260 -8.34 -7.86 -4.27
C GLY A 260 -8.67 -6.42 -3.90
N LYS A 261 -9.90 -6.22 -3.41
CA LYS A 261 -10.32 -4.94 -2.84
C LYS A 261 -10.52 -5.08 -1.34
N VAL A 262 -10.05 -4.08 -0.63
CA VAL A 262 -10.33 -3.88 0.79
C VAL A 262 -11.22 -2.67 0.93
N ARG A 263 -12.18 -2.71 1.83
CA ARG A 263 -13.10 -1.61 2.11
C ARG A 263 -12.91 -1.10 3.53
N CYS A 264 -12.82 0.22 3.65
CA CYS A 264 -12.79 0.86 4.95
C CYS A 264 -14.12 0.64 5.69
N ALA A 265 -14.06 0.36 6.98
CA ALA A 265 -15.26 0.11 7.80
C ALA A 265 -16.21 1.32 7.93
N ALA A 266 -15.75 2.51 7.55
CA ALA A 266 -16.56 3.74 7.59
C ALA A 266 -17.49 3.93 6.37
N TYR A 267 -17.46 3.01 5.38
CA TYR A 267 -18.29 3.08 4.16
C TYR A 267 -19.22 1.90 3.99
#